data_8a8dae1877cc087fbac033c73f286ea4
#
_entry.id   8a8dae1877cc087fbac033c73f286ea4
#
_cell.length_a   1.000
_cell.length_b   1.000
_cell.length_c   1.000
_cell.angle_alpha   90.00
_cell.angle_beta   90.00
_cell.angle_gamma   90.00
#
_symmetry.space_group_name_H-M   'P 1'
#
loop_
_entity.id
_entity.type
_entity.pdbx_description
1 polymer ?
#
loop_
_entity_poly.entity_id
_entity_poly.type
_entity_poly.pdbx_seq_one_letter_code
_entity_poly.pdbx_strand_id
1 'polypeptide(L)'
;MILAAETDDDIGCILRLHLQIEQLLDFYLGVTRKGEIAEFVRQPRDFSGKLSIAVALGLPIVFARVAKQVNAIRNRLAHEHKADISADAVKLLGKAVNEMQTLIPELIPVERHYIELPRKRPNEKYSYGRGEVRLDFVLAVMAFLRAAVPWLVTQFAPQPIVGDSK
;
A
#
# COMPACT_ATOMS: atom_id res chain seq x y z
N MET A 1 -4.40 7.47 -9.78
CA MET A 1 -3.21 6.57 -9.81
C MET A 1 -2.48 6.59 -11.16
N ILE A 2 -3.15 6.53 -12.31
CA ILE A 2 -2.52 6.66 -13.65
C ILE A 2 -1.69 7.94 -13.77
N LEU A 3 -2.18 9.08 -13.28
CA LEU A 3 -1.43 10.35 -13.27
C LEU A 3 -0.10 10.28 -12.51
N ALA A 4 -0.01 9.48 -11.45
CA ALA A 4 1.25 9.30 -10.72
C ALA A 4 2.27 8.45 -11.52
N ALA A 5 1.80 7.51 -12.34
CA ALA A 5 2.65 6.70 -13.19
C ALA A 5 3.12 7.46 -14.45
N GLU A 6 2.35 8.44 -14.93
CA GLU A 6 2.66 9.24 -16.11
C GLU A 6 3.55 10.46 -15.82
N THR A 7 3.85 10.77 -14.55
CA THR A 7 4.83 11.83 -14.22
C THR A 7 6.26 11.37 -14.47
N ASP A 8 7.16 12.27 -14.87
CA ASP A 8 8.61 12.02 -14.94
C ASP A 8 9.28 12.25 -13.58
N ASP A 9 8.53 12.72 -12.60
CA ASP A 9 8.99 12.96 -11.23
C ASP A 9 8.87 11.67 -10.40
N ASP A 10 9.96 10.94 -10.25
CA ASP A 10 10.03 9.70 -9.46
C ASP A 10 9.73 9.98 -7.99
N ILE A 11 10.24 11.07 -7.45
CA ILE A 11 10.03 11.45 -6.05
C ILE A 11 8.56 11.76 -5.80
N GLY A 12 7.96 12.59 -6.64
CA GLY A 12 6.54 12.93 -6.53
C GLY A 12 5.62 11.72 -6.70
N CYS A 13 5.98 10.77 -7.57
CA CYS A 13 5.27 9.52 -7.73
C CYS A 13 5.26 8.70 -6.43
N ILE A 14 6.44 8.49 -5.83
CA ILE A 14 6.61 7.72 -4.60
C ILE A 14 5.93 8.40 -3.41
N LEU A 15 6.07 9.71 -3.26
CA LEU A 15 5.43 10.46 -2.19
C LEU A 15 3.90 10.35 -2.25
N ARG A 16 3.30 10.45 -3.45
CA ARG A 16 1.84 10.30 -3.62
C ARG A 16 1.35 8.90 -3.25
N LEU A 17 2.08 7.86 -3.64
CA LEU A 17 1.72 6.48 -3.32
C LEU A 17 1.94 6.16 -1.85
N HIS A 18 3.03 6.66 -1.24
CA HIS A 18 3.27 6.57 0.20
C HIS A 18 2.13 7.22 0.99
N LEU A 19 1.69 8.42 0.58
CA LEU A 19 0.57 9.13 1.22
C LEU A 19 -0.73 8.32 1.18
N GLN A 20 -1.01 7.58 0.10
CA GLN A 20 -2.19 6.70 0.04
C GLN A 20 -2.11 5.56 1.07
N ILE A 21 -0.93 5.00 1.29
CA ILE A 21 -0.74 3.98 2.33
C ILE A 21 -0.88 4.61 3.72
N GLU A 22 -0.37 5.82 3.92
CA GLU A 22 -0.53 6.53 5.18
C GLU A 22 -2.00 6.83 5.47
N GLN A 23 -2.79 7.25 4.48
CA GLN A 23 -4.23 7.45 4.60
C GLN A 23 -4.96 6.14 4.94
N LEU A 24 -4.52 5.00 4.39
CA LEU A 24 -5.07 3.69 4.75
C LEU A 24 -4.79 3.36 6.22
N LEU A 25 -3.59 3.65 6.73
CA LEU A 25 -3.27 3.51 8.15
C LEU A 25 -4.11 4.44 9.03
N ASP A 26 -4.29 5.70 8.62
CA ASP A 26 -5.12 6.66 9.33
C ASP A 26 -6.59 6.21 9.39
N PHE A 27 -7.12 5.68 8.29
CA PHE A 27 -8.45 5.07 8.27
C PHE A 27 -8.54 3.88 9.24
N TYR A 28 -7.57 2.94 9.17
CA TYR A 28 -7.54 1.77 10.04
C TYR A 28 -7.53 2.17 11.52
N LEU A 29 -6.65 3.10 11.89
CA LEU A 29 -6.57 3.63 13.26
C LEU A 29 -7.85 4.35 13.67
N GLY A 30 -8.49 5.07 12.77
CA GLY A 30 -9.76 5.75 13.04
C GLY A 30 -10.91 4.80 13.34
N VAL A 31 -10.93 3.61 12.73
CA VAL A 31 -12.00 2.62 12.95
C VAL A 31 -11.69 1.64 14.09
N THR A 32 -10.43 1.36 14.38
CA THR A 32 -10.02 0.42 15.44
C THR A 32 -9.82 1.09 16.80
N ARG A 33 -9.37 2.34 16.81
CA ARG A 33 -9.12 3.13 18.02
C ARG A 33 -10.39 3.85 18.48
N LYS A 34 -11.41 3.10 18.92
CA LYS A 34 -12.71 3.61 19.39
C LYS A 34 -12.95 3.26 20.84
N GLY A 35 -13.90 3.97 21.48
CA GLY A 35 -14.28 3.74 22.87
C GLY A 35 -13.11 3.97 23.83
N GLU A 36 -12.96 3.12 24.82
CA GLU A 36 -11.93 3.21 25.87
C GLU A 36 -10.50 3.20 25.31
N ILE A 37 -10.25 2.50 24.18
CA ILE A 37 -8.93 2.48 23.54
C ILE A 37 -8.49 3.91 23.16
N ALA A 38 -9.42 4.76 22.72
CA ALA A 38 -9.10 6.12 22.31
C ALA A 38 -8.60 7.01 23.47
N GLU A 39 -8.94 6.67 24.70
CA GLU A 39 -8.49 7.40 25.90
C GLU A 39 -7.00 7.15 26.19
N PHE A 40 -6.53 5.93 25.94
CA PHE A 40 -5.16 5.51 26.27
C PHE A 40 -4.21 5.57 25.08
N VAL A 41 -4.71 5.32 23.85
CA VAL A 41 -3.90 5.28 22.65
C VAL A 41 -4.09 6.57 21.86
N ARG A 42 -3.09 7.47 21.89
CA ARG A 42 -3.07 8.66 21.04
C ARG A 42 -2.71 8.29 19.62
N GLN A 43 -3.31 8.97 18.62
CA GLN A 43 -2.93 8.77 17.23
C GLN A 43 -1.54 9.37 16.97
N PRO A 44 -0.57 8.56 16.51
CA PRO A 44 0.75 9.06 16.17
C PRO A 44 0.70 10.00 14.96
N ARG A 45 1.66 10.93 14.90
CA ARG A 45 1.81 11.84 13.76
C ARG A 45 2.69 11.26 12.66
N ASP A 46 3.68 10.46 13.03
CA ASP A 46 4.63 9.87 12.10
C ASP A 46 4.17 8.50 11.59
N PHE A 47 4.61 8.15 10.39
CA PHE A 47 4.24 6.91 9.72
C PHE A 47 4.61 5.65 10.53
N SER A 48 5.81 5.62 11.12
CA SER A 48 6.29 4.44 11.86
C SER A 48 5.46 4.19 13.11
N GLY A 49 5.12 5.25 13.83
CA GLY A 49 4.22 5.19 14.96
C GLY A 49 2.82 4.72 14.57
N LYS A 50 2.24 5.28 13.48
CA LYS A 50 0.95 4.82 12.94
C LYS A 50 0.99 3.33 12.62
N LEU A 51 2.02 2.87 11.90
CA LEU A 51 2.18 1.47 11.53
C LEU A 51 2.30 0.56 12.76
N SER A 52 3.11 0.95 13.75
CA SER A 52 3.30 0.17 14.97
C SER A 52 2.01 0.00 15.77
N ILE A 53 1.25 1.07 15.95
CA ILE A 53 -0.04 1.01 16.65
C ILE A 53 -1.07 0.24 15.83
N ALA A 54 -1.13 0.42 14.51
CA ALA A 54 -2.02 -0.34 13.65
C ALA A 54 -1.78 -1.86 13.80
N VAL A 55 -0.52 -2.30 13.82
CA VAL A 55 -0.14 -3.70 14.06
C VAL A 55 -0.58 -4.16 15.46
N ALA A 56 -0.34 -3.36 16.50
CA ALA A 56 -0.76 -3.68 17.86
C ALA A 56 -2.30 -3.80 17.97
N LEU A 57 -3.05 -3.07 17.14
CA LEU A 57 -4.51 -3.13 17.05
C LEU A 57 -5.03 -4.18 16.06
N GLY A 58 -4.16 -5.06 15.52
CA GLY A 58 -4.55 -6.21 14.71
C GLY A 58 -4.41 -6.05 13.21
N LEU A 59 -3.74 -5.00 12.72
CA LEU A 59 -3.41 -4.92 11.29
C LEU A 59 -2.58 -6.15 10.88
N PRO A 60 -2.96 -6.89 9.83
CA PRO A 60 -2.22 -8.07 9.39
C PRO A 60 -0.75 -7.76 9.12
N ILE A 61 0.15 -8.62 9.62
CA ILE A 61 1.60 -8.45 9.50
C ILE A 61 2.04 -8.38 8.02
N VAL A 62 1.36 -9.11 7.14
CA VAL A 62 1.66 -9.07 5.70
C VAL A 62 1.42 -7.67 5.11
N PHE A 63 0.38 -6.96 5.54
CA PHE A 63 0.13 -5.57 5.13
C PHE A 63 1.18 -4.62 5.72
N ALA A 64 1.52 -4.83 7.00
CA ALA A 64 2.53 -4.02 7.67
C ALA A 64 3.92 -4.16 7.02
N ARG A 65 4.29 -5.34 6.54
CA ARG A 65 5.53 -5.55 5.78
C ARG A 65 5.58 -4.73 4.51
N VAL A 66 4.50 -4.71 3.72
CA VAL A 66 4.41 -3.89 2.51
C VAL A 66 4.53 -2.40 2.85
N ALA A 67 3.75 -1.92 3.81
CA ALA A 67 3.78 -0.53 4.26
C ALA A 67 5.18 -0.11 4.73
N LYS A 68 5.88 -0.97 5.49
CA LYS A 68 7.26 -0.76 5.94
C LYS A 68 8.24 -0.65 4.77
N GLN A 69 8.12 -1.50 3.74
CA GLN A 69 8.98 -1.46 2.56
C GLN A 69 8.78 -0.16 1.76
N VAL A 70 7.53 0.26 1.56
CA VAL A 70 7.25 1.54 0.87
C VAL A 70 7.81 2.72 1.65
N ASN A 71 7.67 2.74 2.98
CA ASN A 71 8.25 3.79 3.81
C ASN A 71 9.78 3.79 3.76
N ALA A 72 10.43 2.62 3.70
CA ALA A 72 11.89 2.54 3.57
C ALA A 72 12.37 3.11 2.23
N ILE A 73 11.69 2.81 1.12
CA ILE A 73 12.00 3.38 -0.20
C ILE A 73 11.82 4.91 -0.18
N ARG A 74 10.70 5.39 0.37
CA ARG A 74 10.43 6.84 0.50
C ARG A 74 11.49 7.56 1.33
N ASN A 75 11.87 7.00 2.48
CA ASN A 75 12.85 7.62 3.37
C ASN A 75 14.23 7.71 2.73
N ARG A 76 14.66 6.67 2.00
CA ARG A 76 15.93 6.70 1.26
C ARG A 76 15.96 7.85 0.26
N LEU A 77 14.91 8.02 -0.54
CA LEU A 77 14.81 9.11 -1.52
C LEU A 77 14.76 10.49 -0.87
N ALA A 78 14.18 10.63 0.33
CA ALA A 78 14.11 11.90 1.03
C ALA A 78 15.45 12.34 1.64
N HIS A 79 16.36 11.40 1.93
CA HIS A 79 17.63 11.68 2.61
C HIS A 79 18.85 11.67 1.68
N GLU A 80 18.77 11.08 0.51
CA GLU A 80 19.87 11.00 -0.44
C GLU A 80 19.61 11.93 -1.64
N HIS A 81 20.38 13.02 -1.79
CA HIS A 81 20.19 14.05 -2.83
C HIS A 81 20.24 13.55 -4.29
N LYS A 82 20.67 12.31 -4.53
CA LYS A 82 20.74 11.64 -5.84
C LYS A 82 20.30 10.19 -5.78
N ALA A 83 19.37 9.85 -4.88
CA ALA A 83 18.92 8.47 -4.76
C ALA A 83 17.98 8.12 -5.92
N ASP A 84 18.38 7.16 -6.70
CA ASP A 84 17.47 6.44 -7.60
C ASP A 84 16.70 5.38 -6.82
N ILE A 85 15.56 5.00 -7.33
CA ILE A 85 14.78 3.89 -6.78
C ILE A 85 15.59 2.60 -6.94
N SER A 86 15.95 1.94 -5.83
CA SER A 86 16.67 0.68 -5.88
C SER A 86 15.80 -0.44 -6.46
N ALA A 87 16.28 -1.08 -7.53
CA ALA A 87 15.61 -2.25 -8.13
C ALA A 87 15.44 -3.40 -7.12
N ASP A 88 16.44 -3.63 -6.26
CA ASP A 88 16.37 -4.67 -5.22
C ASP A 88 15.32 -4.33 -4.16
N ALA A 89 15.19 -3.05 -3.77
CA ALA A 89 14.14 -2.63 -2.83
C ALA A 89 12.74 -2.85 -3.44
N VAL A 90 12.56 -2.59 -4.73
CA VAL A 90 11.28 -2.83 -5.43
C VAL A 90 11.00 -4.33 -5.59
N LYS A 91 12.02 -5.16 -5.84
CA LYS A 91 11.86 -6.62 -5.82
C LYS A 91 11.42 -7.14 -4.45
N LEU A 92 12.01 -6.62 -3.37
CA LEU A 92 11.60 -6.97 -2.01
C LEU A 92 10.16 -6.52 -1.72
N LEU A 93 9.76 -5.34 -2.20
CA LEU A 93 8.38 -4.87 -2.13
C LEU A 93 7.42 -5.83 -2.86
N GLY A 94 7.75 -6.23 -4.09
CA GLY A 94 6.95 -7.19 -4.86
C GLY A 94 6.78 -8.53 -4.14
N LYS A 95 7.86 -9.07 -3.53
CA LYS A 95 7.78 -10.28 -2.70
C LYS A 95 6.86 -10.09 -1.50
N ALA A 96 6.98 -8.96 -0.79
CA ALA A 96 6.11 -8.67 0.35
C ALA A 96 4.63 -8.57 -0.05
N VAL A 97 4.32 -8.01 -1.24
CA VAL A 97 2.96 -8.00 -1.79
C VAL A 97 2.49 -9.42 -2.09
N ASN A 98 3.31 -10.25 -2.74
CA ASN A 98 2.93 -11.64 -3.04
C ASN A 98 2.71 -12.49 -1.76
N GLU A 99 3.45 -12.22 -0.66
CA GLU A 99 3.22 -12.86 0.64
C GLU A 99 1.80 -12.63 1.19
N MET A 100 1.10 -11.60 0.73
CA MET A 100 -0.29 -11.36 1.12
C MET A 100 -1.26 -12.45 0.65
N GLN A 101 -0.85 -13.32 -0.28
CA GLN A 101 -1.62 -14.50 -0.68
C GLN A 101 -1.89 -15.45 0.51
N THR A 102 -1.10 -15.40 1.56
CA THR A 102 -1.36 -16.14 2.81
C THR A 102 -2.64 -15.68 3.52
N LEU A 103 -3.05 -14.44 3.30
CA LEU A 103 -4.27 -13.85 3.85
C LEU A 103 -5.39 -13.73 2.79
N ILE A 104 -5.02 -13.46 1.55
CA ILE A 104 -5.90 -13.24 0.40
C ILE A 104 -5.46 -14.20 -0.72
N PRO A 105 -5.91 -15.46 -0.70
CA PRO A 105 -5.45 -16.49 -1.65
C PRO A 105 -5.70 -16.14 -3.13
N GLU A 106 -6.73 -15.34 -3.41
CA GLU A 106 -7.10 -14.88 -4.76
C GLU A 106 -6.27 -13.69 -5.26
N LEU A 107 -5.33 -13.17 -4.44
CA LEU A 107 -4.45 -12.09 -4.86
C LEU A 107 -3.65 -12.50 -6.09
N ILE A 108 -3.78 -11.69 -7.15
CA ILE A 108 -2.98 -11.86 -8.36
C ILE A 108 -1.52 -11.45 -8.05
N PRO A 109 -0.52 -12.32 -8.31
CA PRO A 109 0.90 -11.98 -8.13
C PRO A 109 1.31 -10.74 -8.91
N VAL A 110 2.26 -9.96 -8.38
CA VAL A 110 2.69 -8.68 -8.99
C VAL A 110 3.20 -8.87 -10.42
N GLU A 111 3.77 -10.01 -10.75
CA GLU A 111 4.32 -10.36 -12.07
C GLU A 111 3.23 -10.46 -13.15
N ARG A 112 1.97 -10.60 -12.76
CA ARG A 112 0.81 -10.64 -13.69
C ARG A 112 0.14 -9.28 -13.86
N HIS A 113 0.60 -8.26 -13.11
CA HIS A 113 0.07 -6.91 -13.25
C HIS A 113 0.74 -6.18 -14.40
N TYR A 114 -0.06 -5.33 -15.06
CA TYR A 114 0.42 -4.40 -16.07
C TYR A 114 -0.26 -3.04 -15.90
N ILE A 115 0.34 -2.02 -16.49
CA ILE A 115 -0.20 -0.66 -16.56
C ILE A 115 -0.14 -0.17 -18.01
N GLU A 116 -1.15 0.56 -18.42
CA GLU A 116 -1.19 1.32 -19.67
C GLU A 116 -0.96 2.79 -19.35
N LEU A 117 -0.15 3.46 -20.18
CA LEU A 117 0.20 4.87 -20.04
C LEU A 117 -0.30 5.63 -21.29
N PRO A 118 -1.62 5.91 -21.37
CA PRO A 118 -2.25 6.38 -22.63
C PRO A 118 -1.67 7.68 -23.17
N ARG A 119 -1.17 8.57 -22.30
CA ARG A 119 -0.59 9.86 -22.68
C ARG A 119 0.86 9.76 -23.14
N LYS A 120 1.66 8.90 -22.49
CA LYS A 120 3.10 8.78 -22.76
C LYS A 120 3.43 7.68 -23.76
N ARG A 121 2.69 6.59 -23.71
CA ARG A 121 2.90 5.39 -24.53
C ARG A 121 1.54 4.81 -24.94
N PRO A 122 0.84 5.48 -25.87
CA PRO A 122 -0.45 5.00 -26.35
C PRO A 122 -0.29 3.60 -26.95
N ASN A 123 -1.20 2.69 -26.56
CA ASN A 123 -1.24 1.30 -27.00
C ASN A 123 -0.12 0.38 -26.49
N GLU A 124 0.74 0.85 -25.54
CA GLU A 124 1.73 0.01 -24.90
C GLU A 124 1.25 -0.45 -23.52
N LYS A 125 1.51 -1.73 -23.23
CA LYS A 125 1.33 -2.33 -21.90
C LYS A 125 2.69 -2.53 -21.25
N TYR A 126 2.91 -1.89 -20.13
CA TYR A 126 4.07 -2.17 -19.30
C TYR A 126 3.70 -3.23 -18.24
N SER A 127 4.40 -4.36 -18.24
CA SER A 127 4.25 -5.42 -17.25
C SER A 127 5.35 -5.35 -16.20
N TYR A 128 5.04 -5.75 -14.96
CA TYR A 128 6.01 -5.80 -13.87
C TYR A 128 7.28 -6.60 -14.27
N GLY A 129 8.45 -6.08 -13.87
CA GLY A 129 9.74 -6.74 -14.10
C GLY A 129 10.38 -6.46 -15.47
N ARG A 130 9.85 -5.54 -16.27
CA ARG A 130 10.45 -5.15 -17.58
C ARG A 130 11.59 -4.14 -17.47
N GLY A 131 12.04 -3.81 -16.25
CA GLY A 131 13.23 -3.00 -16.03
C GLY A 131 13.00 -1.52 -15.75
N GLU A 132 11.77 -1.02 -15.78
CA GLU A 132 11.44 0.34 -15.34
C GLU A 132 11.07 0.33 -13.86
N VAL A 133 12.07 0.52 -13.01
CA VAL A 133 11.97 0.36 -11.55
C VAL A 133 10.84 1.17 -10.94
N ARG A 134 10.60 2.40 -11.43
CA ARG A 134 9.48 3.23 -11.00
C ARG A 134 8.12 2.60 -11.32
N LEU A 135 7.94 2.06 -12.53
CA LEU A 135 6.68 1.43 -12.92
C LEU A 135 6.46 0.12 -12.15
N ASP A 136 7.52 -0.63 -11.88
CA ASP A 136 7.44 -1.80 -11.01
C ASP A 136 7.02 -1.42 -9.59
N PHE A 137 7.57 -0.32 -9.03
CA PHE A 137 7.12 0.22 -7.75
C PHE A 137 5.62 0.58 -7.77
N VAL A 138 5.17 1.30 -8.81
CA VAL A 138 3.76 1.67 -8.99
C VAL A 138 2.87 0.43 -9.02
N LEU A 139 3.23 -0.58 -9.82
CA LEU A 139 2.47 -1.82 -9.96
C LEU A 139 2.38 -2.58 -8.64
N ALA A 140 3.49 -2.69 -7.89
CA ALA A 140 3.50 -3.35 -6.58
C ALA A 140 2.59 -2.62 -5.57
N VAL A 141 2.68 -1.28 -5.48
CA VAL A 141 1.81 -0.51 -4.57
C VAL A 141 0.34 -0.58 -5.01
N MET A 142 0.06 -0.55 -6.31
CA MET A 142 -1.31 -0.72 -6.82
C MET A 142 -1.89 -2.10 -6.50
N ALA A 143 -1.10 -3.16 -6.63
CA ALA A 143 -1.52 -4.52 -6.25
C ALA A 143 -1.84 -4.59 -4.75
N PHE A 144 -0.98 -4.00 -3.91
CA PHE A 144 -1.23 -3.87 -2.48
C PHE A 144 -2.55 -3.15 -2.18
N LEU A 145 -2.75 -1.95 -2.72
CA LEU A 145 -3.93 -1.14 -2.43
C LEU A 145 -5.23 -1.81 -2.93
N ARG A 146 -5.18 -2.47 -4.09
CA ARG A 146 -6.32 -3.22 -4.64
C ARG A 146 -6.74 -4.39 -3.74
N ALA A 147 -5.83 -4.98 -3.00
CA ALA A 147 -6.10 -6.06 -2.07
C ALA A 147 -6.46 -5.53 -0.67
N ALA A 148 -5.69 -4.59 -0.15
CA ALA A 148 -5.85 -4.08 1.22
C ALA A 148 -7.14 -3.27 1.42
N VAL A 149 -7.53 -2.45 0.44
CA VAL A 149 -8.74 -1.60 0.57
C VAL A 149 -10.02 -2.44 0.66
N PRO A 150 -10.31 -3.40 -0.23
CA PRO A 150 -11.49 -4.27 -0.09
C PRO A 150 -11.45 -5.09 1.20
N TRP A 151 -10.28 -5.61 1.58
CA TRP A 151 -10.13 -6.35 2.83
C TRP A 151 -10.54 -5.48 4.03
N LEU A 152 -10.06 -4.24 4.12
CA LEU A 152 -10.45 -3.31 5.18
C LEU A 152 -11.94 -3.02 5.16
N VAL A 153 -12.52 -2.76 4.00
CA VAL A 153 -13.97 -2.52 3.87
C VAL A 153 -14.75 -3.72 4.41
N THR A 154 -14.34 -4.94 4.06
CA THR A 154 -15.01 -6.16 4.55
C THR A 154 -14.90 -6.33 6.07
N GLN A 155 -13.75 -6.00 6.67
CA GLN A 155 -13.56 -6.12 8.12
C GLN A 155 -14.44 -5.15 8.92
N PHE A 156 -14.73 -3.97 8.39
CA PHE A 156 -15.44 -2.91 9.09
C PHE A 156 -16.81 -2.57 8.49
N ALA A 157 -17.25 -3.32 7.46
CA ALA A 157 -18.62 -3.21 6.98
C ALA A 157 -19.63 -3.55 8.10
N PRO A 158 -20.72 -2.78 8.25
CA PRO A 158 -21.78 -3.17 9.17
C PRO A 158 -22.28 -4.57 8.81
N GLN A 159 -22.26 -5.50 9.79
CA GLN A 159 -22.87 -6.80 9.60
C GLN A 159 -24.35 -6.60 9.26
N PRO A 160 -24.90 -7.32 8.26
CA PRO A 160 -26.33 -7.28 8.02
C PRO A 160 -27.05 -7.69 9.30
N ILE A 161 -27.98 -6.88 9.76
CA ILE A 161 -28.85 -7.23 10.87
C ILE A 161 -29.62 -8.47 10.41
N VAL A 162 -29.22 -9.64 10.91
CA VAL A 162 -30.01 -10.86 10.74
C VAL A 162 -31.30 -10.59 11.54
N GLY A 163 -32.34 -10.17 10.82
CA GLY A 163 -33.65 -9.98 11.42
C GLY A 163 -34.09 -11.31 12.04
N ASP A 164 -34.35 -11.31 13.34
CA ASP A 164 -35.04 -12.39 14.02
C ASP A 164 -36.35 -12.66 13.29
N SER A 165 -36.36 -13.71 12.49
CA SER A 165 -37.61 -14.28 11.96
C SER A 165 -38.35 -14.92 13.14
N LYS A 166 -39.28 -14.17 13.70
CA LYS A 166 -40.32 -14.72 14.57
C LYS A 166 -41.39 -15.43 13.75
#